data_e5a81274fb0bb04ad5dbb194dd1b8363
#
_entry.id   e5a81274fb0bb04ad5dbb194dd1b8363
#
_cell.length_a   1.000
_cell.length_b   1.000
_cell.length_c   1.000
_cell.angle_alpha   90.00
_cell.angle_beta   90.00
_cell.angle_gamma   90.00
#
_symmetry.space_group_name_H-M   'P 1'
#
loop_
_entity.id
_entity.type
_entity.pdbx_description
1 polymer ?
#
loop_
_entity_poly.entity_id
_entity_poly.type
_entity_poly.pdbx_seq_one_letter_code
_entity_poly.pdbx_strand_id
1 'polypeptide(L)'
;MQLKRDVEDFKKSQQDDLVNMQTGIFGYKGRVHFQTAACINDELEALRGLPKTEVFTRVSELIDRHIHASYRLYPGNYVAYDWLNGESRMADRYTPEEKAKFEAYVQKKLDLIDLPDKDEAFLRKCILTMYANPVVNHLKAVAG
;
A
#
# COMPACT_ATOMS: atom_id res chain seq x y z
N MET A 1 14.23 0.10 4.20
CA MET A 1 14.24 -0.38 2.80
C MET A 1 15.63 -0.27 2.20
N GLN A 2 16.24 0.90 2.17
CA GLN A 2 17.58 1.11 1.61
C GLN A 2 18.63 0.21 2.29
N LEU A 3 18.72 0.20 3.62
CA LEU A 3 19.67 -0.67 4.35
C LEU A 3 19.52 -2.17 4.03
N LYS A 4 18.30 -2.63 3.76
CA LYS A 4 18.08 -4.02 3.32
C LYS A 4 18.58 -4.30 1.90
N ARG A 5 18.67 -3.28 1.06
CA ARG A 5 19.21 -3.37 -0.30
C ARG A 5 20.73 -3.33 -0.29
N ASP A 6 21.31 -2.44 0.52
CA ASP A 6 22.71 -2.05 0.43
C ASP A 6 23.63 -2.81 1.40
N VAL A 7 23.05 -3.41 2.46
CA VAL A 7 23.80 -4.14 3.48
C VAL A 7 23.41 -5.61 3.46
N GLU A 8 24.37 -6.47 3.13
CA GLU A 8 24.22 -7.91 3.19
C GLU A 8 23.90 -8.34 4.64
N ASP A 9 22.94 -9.26 4.80
CA ASP A 9 22.48 -9.76 6.11
C ASP A 9 21.94 -8.68 7.08
N PHE A 10 21.50 -7.52 6.58
CA PHE A 10 20.91 -6.51 7.44
C PHE A 10 19.74 -7.07 8.26
N LYS A 11 19.87 -7.00 9.58
CA LYS A 11 18.81 -7.34 10.54
C LYS A 11 18.41 -6.10 11.32
N LYS A 12 17.11 -5.91 11.47
CA LYS A 12 16.58 -4.88 12.37
C LYS A 12 16.97 -5.18 13.81
N SER A 13 17.31 -4.15 14.55
CA SER A 13 17.46 -4.24 16.00
C SER A 13 16.09 -4.24 16.71
N GLN A 14 16.06 -4.67 17.96
CA GLN A 14 14.85 -4.54 18.80
C GLN A 14 14.45 -3.07 18.99
N GLN A 15 15.42 -2.17 19.05
CA GLN A 15 15.17 -0.73 19.15
C GLN A 15 14.48 -0.18 17.90
N ASP A 16 14.86 -0.65 16.69
CA ASP A 16 14.17 -0.25 15.44
C ASP A 16 12.72 -0.70 15.45
N ASP A 17 12.42 -1.88 15.97
CA ASP A 17 11.06 -2.38 16.07
C ASP A 17 10.22 -1.58 17.07
N LEU A 18 10.78 -1.19 18.21
CA LEU A 18 10.12 -0.30 19.17
C LEU A 18 9.82 1.07 18.56
N VAL A 19 10.77 1.69 17.87
CA VAL A 19 10.59 2.98 17.18
C VAL A 19 9.50 2.87 16.12
N ASN A 20 9.49 1.78 15.33
CA ASN A 20 8.46 1.54 14.33
C ASN A 20 7.07 1.37 14.96
N MET A 21 6.96 0.63 16.06
CA MET A 21 5.71 0.47 16.81
C MET A 21 5.21 1.82 17.36
N GLN A 22 6.06 2.61 18.00
CA GLN A 22 5.71 3.93 18.51
C GLN A 22 5.25 4.86 17.38
N THR A 23 5.98 4.89 16.27
CA THR A 23 5.60 5.65 15.08
C THR A 23 4.24 5.19 14.53
N GLY A 24 4.01 3.87 14.54
CA GLY A 24 2.74 3.27 14.16
C GLY A 24 1.59 3.66 15.09
N ILE A 25 1.80 3.73 16.40
CA ILE A 25 0.75 4.03 17.40
C ILE A 25 0.46 5.54 17.47
N PHE A 26 1.48 6.37 17.59
CA PHE A 26 1.35 7.80 17.86
C PHE A 26 1.34 8.67 16.60
N GLY A 27 1.74 8.13 15.45
CA GLY A 27 1.78 8.87 14.20
C GLY A 27 0.38 9.28 13.71
N TYR A 28 0.32 10.41 13.01
CA TYR A 28 -0.93 10.87 12.40
C TYR A 28 -1.45 9.86 11.38
N LYS A 29 -2.74 9.44 11.53
CA LYS A 29 -3.36 8.40 10.71
C LYS A 29 -4.11 8.96 9.48
N GLY A 30 -4.39 10.25 9.48
CA GLY A 30 -5.22 10.83 8.43
C GLY A 30 -6.68 10.37 8.50
N ARG A 31 -7.25 10.10 7.34
CA ARG A 31 -8.61 9.55 7.24
C ARG A 31 -8.57 8.04 7.36
N VAL A 32 -9.38 7.49 8.24
CA VAL A 32 -9.56 6.05 8.42
C VAL A 32 -10.93 5.65 7.88
N HIS A 33 -10.99 4.55 7.14
CA HIS A 33 -12.19 3.97 6.59
C HIS A 33 -12.28 2.50 6.99
N PHE A 34 -13.43 2.10 7.51
CA PHE A 34 -13.75 0.70 7.79
C PHE A 34 -14.83 0.25 6.82
N GLN A 35 -14.64 -0.89 6.22
CA GLN A 35 -15.58 -1.52 5.30
C GLN A 35 -15.77 -2.99 5.67
N THR A 36 -17.00 -3.45 5.72
CA THR A 36 -17.34 -4.87 5.82
C THR A 36 -17.69 -5.38 4.44
N ALA A 37 -17.22 -6.58 4.09
CA ALA A 37 -17.65 -7.30 2.89
C ALA A 37 -18.92 -8.11 3.16
N ALA A 38 -19.55 -8.61 2.10
CA ALA A 38 -20.60 -9.62 2.21
C ALA A 38 -20.05 -10.91 2.81
N CYS A 39 -20.94 -11.73 3.38
CA CYS A 39 -20.59 -13.06 3.84
C CYS A 39 -20.20 -13.94 2.64
N ILE A 40 -19.08 -14.65 2.76
CA ILE A 40 -18.50 -15.48 1.67
C ILE A 40 -18.86 -16.97 1.80
N ASN A 41 -19.86 -17.33 2.62
CA ASN A 41 -20.20 -18.74 2.86
C ASN A 41 -20.58 -19.47 1.58
N ASP A 42 -21.34 -18.85 0.69
CA ASP A 42 -21.79 -19.48 -0.55
C ASP A 42 -20.61 -19.76 -1.49
N GLU A 43 -19.66 -18.85 -1.57
CA GLU A 43 -18.43 -19.04 -2.34
C GLU A 43 -17.54 -20.14 -1.71
N LEU A 44 -17.52 -20.26 -0.38
CA LEU A 44 -16.79 -21.33 0.30
C LEU A 44 -17.43 -22.70 0.07
N GLU A 45 -18.76 -22.78 0.03
CA GLU A 45 -19.46 -24.03 -0.32
C GLU A 45 -19.06 -24.54 -1.69
N ALA A 46 -18.90 -23.67 -2.68
CA ALA A 46 -18.47 -24.02 -4.03
C ALA A 46 -17.04 -24.62 -4.09
N LEU A 47 -16.25 -24.44 -3.03
CA LEU A 47 -14.88 -24.98 -2.94
C LEU A 47 -14.83 -26.36 -2.26
N ARG A 48 -15.97 -26.91 -1.80
CA ARG A 48 -16.03 -28.24 -1.18
C ARG A 48 -15.56 -29.32 -2.16
N GLY A 49 -14.72 -30.22 -1.66
CA GLY A 49 -14.21 -31.35 -2.45
C GLY A 49 -12.92 -31.05 -3.22
N LEU A 50 -12.46 -29.81 -3.25
CA LEU A 50 -11.16 -29.48 -3.83
C LEU A 50 -10.02 -29.91 -2.90
N PRO A 51 -8.81 -30.18 -3.45
CA PRO A 51 -7.60 -30.40 -2.65
C PRO A 51 -7.33 -29.24 -1.68
N LYS A 52 -6.88 -29.54 -0.47
CA LYS A 52 -6.66 -28.56 0.60
C LYS A 52 -5.79 -27.38 0.17
N THR A 53 -4.74 -27.62 -0.60
CA THR A 53 -3.84 -26.57 -1.13
C THR A 53 -4.57 -25.63 -2.08
N GLU A 54 -5.45 -26.17 -2.93
CA GLU A 54 -6.25 -25.37 -3.85
C GLU A 54 -7.30 -24.55 -3.11
N VAL A 55 -7.96 -25.12 -2.09
CA VAL A 55 -8.90 -24.38 -1.24
C VAL A 55 -8.23 -23.19 -0.61
N PHE A 56 -7.02 -23.33 -0.03
CA PHE A 56 -6.32 -22.20 0.57
C PHE A 56 -6.00 -21.09 -0.44
N THR A 57 -5.56 -21.45 -1.63
CA THR A 57 -5.28 -20.45 -2.69
C THR A 57 -6.54 -19.72 -3.09
N ARG A 58 -7.64 -20.46 -3.37
CA ARG A 58 -8.92 -19.87 -3.78
C ARG A 58 -9.54 -18.97 -2.71
N VAL A 59 -9.47 -19.40 -1.45
CA VAL A 59 -9.99 -18.60 -0.32
C VAL A 59 -9.17 -17.31 -0.17
N SER A 60 -7.86 -17.39 -0.28
CA SER A 60 -6.99 -16.18 -0.22
C SER A 60 -7.31 -15.21 -1.35
N GLU A 61 -7.44 -15.69 -2.58
CA GLU A 61 -7.82 -14.90 -3.75
C GLU A 61 -9.22 -14.26 -3.59
N LEU A 62 -10.17 -14.99 -3.03
CA LEU A 62 -11.51 -14.51 -2.75
C LEU A 62 -11.50 -13.38 -1.73
N ILE A 63 -10.80 -13.56 -0.61
CA ILE A 63 -10.65 -12.56 0.44
C ILE A 63 -9.95 -11.32 -0.11
N ASP A 64 -8.84 -11.48 -0.82
CA ASP A 64 -8.09 -10.39 -1.44
C ASP A 64 -8.97 -9.59 -2.41
N ARG A 65 -9.76 -10.26 -3.25
CA ARG A 65 -10.68 -9.60 -4.17
C ARG A 65 -11.72 -8.75 -3.43
N HIS A 66 -12.34 -9.28 -2.37
CA HIS A 66 -13.31 -8.53 -1.57
C HIS A 66 -12.67 -7.32 -0.89
N ILE A 67 -11.50 -7.48 -0.31
CA ILE A 67 -10.74 -6.40 0.32
C ILE A 67 -10.39 -5.32 -0.72
N HIS A 68 -9.81 -5.72 -1.84
CA HIS A 68 -9.32 -4.81 -2.86
C HIS A 68 -10.45 -4.08 -3.59
N ALA A 69 -11.57 -4.74 -3.85
CA ALA A 69 -12.75 -4.11 -4.45
C ALA A 69 -13.39 -3.07 -3.51
N SER A 70 -13.28 -3.27 -2.19
CA SER A 70 -13.89 -2.41 -1.17
C SER A 70 -13.01 -1.23 -0.75
N TYR A 71 -11.80 -1.08 -1.28
CA TYR A 71 -10.92 0.02 -0.91
C TYR A 71 -11.56 1.39 -1.14
N ARG A 72 -11.51 2.23 -0.11
CA ARG A 72 -11.69 3.67 -0.29
C ARG A 72 -10.34 4.30 -0.60
N LEU A 73 -10.12 4.61 -1.87
CA LEU A 73 -8.91 5.27 -2.33
C LEU A 73 -9.00 6.78 -2.12
N TYR A 74 -7.87 7.39 -1.84
CA TYR A 74 -7.75 8.82 -1.58
C TYR A 74 -6.83 9.47 -2.64
N PRO A 75 -6.91 10.81 -2.83
CA PRO A 75 -6.12 11.52 -3.85
C PRO A 75 -4.64 11.14 -3.89
N GLY A 76 -3.99 11.01 -2.72
CA GLY A 76 -2.59 10.61 -2.65
C GLY A 76 -2.28 9.23 -3.27
N ASN A 77 -3.24 8.30 -3.26
CA ASN A 77 -3.07 7.00 -3.91
C ASN A 77 -3.00 7.17 -5.44
N TYR A 78 -3.89 7.97 -6.01
CA TYR A 78 -3.95 8.21 -7.45
C TYR A 78 -2.76 9.04 -7.94
N VAL A 79 -2.35 10.07 -7.19
CA VAL A 79 -1.13 10.85 -7.50
C VAL A 79 0.11 9.94 -7.52
N ALA A 80 0.25 9.06 -6.52
CA ALA A 80 1.37 8.12 -6.46
C ALA A 80 1.36 7.14 -7.64
N TYR A 81 0.18 6.66 -8.04
CA TYR A 81 0.00 5.79 -9.18
C TYR A 81 0.45 6.47 -10.49
N ASP A 82 -0.03 7.69 -10.76
CA ASP A 82 0.33 8.45 -11.95
C ASP A 82 1.83 8.77 -12.00
N TRP A 83 2.42 9.18 -10.87
CA TRP A 83 3.86 9.47 -10.83
C TRP A 83 4.75 8.26 -11.07
N LEU A 84 4.38 7.08 -10.56
CA LEU A 84 5.16 5.85 -10.80
C LEU A 84 5.10 5.38 -12.25
N ASN A 85 3.98 5.63 -12.93
CA ASN A 85 3.79 5.18 -14.31
C ASN A 85 4.17 6.24 -15.35
N GLY A 86 4.53 7.46 -14.92
CA GLY A 86 4.82 8.57 -15.82
C GLY A 86 3.61 9.01 -16.63
N GLU A 87 2.42 8.81 -16.11
CA GLU A 87 1.14 9.03 -16.76
C GLU A 87 0.25 9.99 -15.95
N SER A 88 -0.87 10.39 -16.52
CA SER A 88 -1.92 11.20 -15.87
C SER A 88 -3.28 10.53 -16.03
N ARG A 89 -3.32 9.20 -15.94
CA ARG A 89 -4.54 8.39 -16.15
C ARG A 89 -5.61 8.63 -15.09
N MET A 90 -5.19 9.02 -13.89
CA MET A 90 -6.06 9.24 -12.74
C MET A 90 -6.20 10.71 -12.38
N ALA A 91 -5.87 11.62 -13.33
CA ALA A 91 -5.87 13.06 -13.08
C ALA A 91 -7.25 13.64 -12.73
N ASP A 92 -8.34 12.95 -13.07
CA ASP A 92 -9.72 13.27 -12.68
C ASP A 92 -10.05 12.91 -11.23
N ARG A 93 -9.16 12.21 -10.53
CA ARG A 93 -9.34 11.71 -9.16
C ARG A 93 -8.68 12.57 -8.09
N TYR A 94 -8.00 13.65 -8.48
CA TYR A 94 -7.34 14.57 -7.54
C TYR A 94 -7.24 15.97 -8.12
N THR A 95 -7.20 16.97 -7.24
CA THR A 95 -6.98 18.36 -7.64
C THR A 95 -5.48 18.72 -7.61
N PRO A 96 -5.09 19.86 -8.26
CA PRO A 96 -3.71 20.37 -8.16
C PRO A 96 -3.26 20.62 -6.72
N GLU A 97 -4.17 21.10 -5.86
CA GLU A 97 -3.88 21.37 -4.44
C GLU A 97 -3.65 20.07 -3.67
N GLU A 98 -4.43 19.03 -3.94
CA GLU A 98 -4.25 17.71 -3.32
C GLU A 98 -2.94 17.06 -3.77
N LYS A 99 -2.59 17.21 -5.04
CA LYS A 99 -1.29 16.79 -5.58
C LYS A 99 -0.14 17.48 -4.86
N ALA A 100 -0.18 18.81 -4.73
CA ALA A 100 0.85 19.58 -4.03
C ALA A 100 0.97 19.20 -2.53
N LYS A 101 -0.18 18.97 -1.86
CA LYS A 101 -0.19 18.50 -0.46
C LYS A 101 0.46 17.12 -0.32
N PHE A 102 0.20 16.23 -1.25
CA PHE A 102 0.80 14.89 -1.23
C PHE A 102 2.31 14.95 -1.52
N GLU A 103 2.75 15.81 -2.43
CA GLU A 103 4.17 16.05 -2.72
C GLU A 103 4.91 16.54 -1.47
N ALA A 104 4.38 17.57 -0.82
CA ALA A 104 4.94 18.08 0.44
C ALA A 104 4.98 17.00 1.54
N TYR A 105 3.95 16.16 1.61
CA TYR A 105 3.94 15.02 2.53
C TYR A 105 5.05 14.01 2.23
N VAL A 106 5.23 13.62 0.97
CA VAL A 106 6.30 12.68 0.55
C VAL A 106 7.67 13.28 0.87
N GLN A 107 7.88 14.56 0.55
CA GLN A 107 9.15 15.24 0.87
C GLN A 107 9.42 15.25 2.37
N LYS A 108 8.43 15.62 3.19
CA LYS A 108 8.56 15.59 4.65
C LYS A 108 8.94 14.19 5.17
N LYS A 109 8.40 13.12 4.56
CA LYS A 109 8.77 11.74 4.95
C LYS A 109 10.20 11.39 4.56
N LEU A 110 10.65 11.86 3.41
CA LEU A 110 12.05 11.71 2.98
C LEU A 110 13.02 12.47 3.91
N ASP A 111 12.68 13.70 4.27
CA ASP A 111 13.52 14.55 5.14
C ASP A 111 13.73 13.93 6.54
N LEU A 112 12.74 13.16 7.03
CA LEU A 112 12.85 12.44 8.31
C LEU A 112 13.78 11.22 8.27
N ILE A 113 14.22 10.79 7.10
CA ILE A 113 15.12 9.64 6.96
C ILE A 113 16.56 10.13 7.11
N ASP A 114 17.17 9.79 8.23
CA ASP A 114 18.58 10.05 8.53
C ASP A 114 19.40 8.82 8.17
N LEU A 115 20.02 8.85 6.99
CA LEU A 115 20.91 7.79 6.50
C LEU A 115 22.13 8.43 5.83
N PRO A 116 23.35 7.95 6.12
CA PRO A 116 24.50 8.26 5.29
C PRO A 116 24.23 7.76 3.86
N ASP A 117 24.67 8.51 2.86
CA ASP A 117 24.51 8.17 1.43
C ASP A 117 23.05 7.85 1.02
N LYS A 118 22.12 8.66 1.54
CA LYS A 118 20.68 8.50 1.28
C LYS A 118 20.36 8.53 -0.21
N ASP A 119 19.88 7.40 -0.73
CA ASP A 119 19.32 7.28 -2.08
C ASP A 119 17.87 7.79 -2.09
N GLU A 120 17.71 9.09 -2.25
CA GLU A 120 16.40 9.74 -2.19
C GLU A 120 15.47 9.26 -3.31
N ALA A 121 15.99 9.00 -4.51
CA ALA A 121 15.20 8.52 -5.64
C ALA A 121 14.60 7.13 -5.35
N PHE A 122 15.40 6.21 -4.81
CA PHE A 122 14.95 4.90 -4.40
C PHE A 122 13.93 4.97 -3.26
N LEU A 123 14.19 5.78 -2.24
CA LEU A 123 13.29 5.92 -1.10
C LEU A 123 11.96 6.56 -1.51
N ARG A 124 12.00 7.58 -2.37
CA ARG A 124 10.79 8.18 -2.98
C ARG A 124 9.99 7.13 -3.74
N LYS A 125 10.64 6.34 -4.58
CA LYS A 125 9.99 5.24 -5.31
C LYS A 125 9.33 4.24 -4.34
N CYS A 126 9.99 3.87 -3.25
CA CYS A 126 9.42 2.98 -2.23
C CYS A 126 8.14 3.57 -1.59
N ILE A 127 8.16 4.86 -1.23
CA ILE A 127 6.99 5.55 -0.67
C ILE A 127 5.85 5.57 -1.71
N LEU A 128 6.13 6.00 -2.93
CA LEU A 128 5.13 6.06 -3.99
C LEU A 128 4.53 4.68 -4.28
N THR A 129 5.35 3.62 -4.33
CA THR A 129 4.88 2.25 -4.53
C THR A 129 3.90 1.83 -3.44
N MET A 130 4.19 2.15 -2.18
CA MET A 130 3.30 1.84 -1.06
C MET A 130 1.93 2.51 -1.21
N TYR A 131 1.89 3.78 -1.67
CA TYR A 131 0.64 4.52 -1.88
C TYR A 131 -0.08 4.12 -3.17
N ALA A 132 0.63 3.69 -4.21
CA ALA A 132 0.04 3.29 -5.50
C ALA A 132 -0.53 1.86 -5.49
N ASN A 133 0.05 0.94 -4.70
CA ASN A 133 -0.37 -0.46 -4.65
C ASN A 133 -1.88 -0.66 -4.40
N PRO A 134 -2.55 0.10 -3.51
CA PRO A 134 -4.00 -0.01 -3.36
C PRO A 134 -4.78 0.29 -4.64
N VAL A 135 -4.32 1.24 -5.48
CA VAL A 135 -4.95 1.53 -6.77
C VAL A 135 -4.78 0.34 -7.71
N VAL A 136 -3.56 -0.19 -7.82
CA VAL A 136 -3.26 -1.36 -8.68
C VAL A 136 -4.13 -2.55 -8.29
N ASN A 137 -4.23 -2.85 -7.00
CA ASN A 137 -5.01 -3.96 -6.49
C ASN A 137 -6.51 -3.76 -6.71
N HIS A 138 -7.01 -2.54 -6.47
CA HIS A 138 -8.42 -2.21 -6.73
C HIS A 138 -8.76 -2.37 -8.20
N LEU A 139 -7.95 -1.83 -9.11
CA LEU A 139 -8.18 -1.96 -10.55
C LEU A 139 -8.22 -3.43 -11.01
N LYS A 140 -7.34 -4.27 -10.47
CA LYS A 140 -7.37 -5.72 -10.75
C LYS A 140 -8.65 -6.38 -10.22
N ALA A 141 -9.08 -6.03 -9.01
CA ALA A 141 -10.24 -6.64 -8.37
C ALA A 141 -11.57 -6.27 -9.04
N VAL A 142 -11.66 -5.08 -9.65
CA VAL A 142 -12.89 -4.61 -10.33
C VAL A 142 -12.90 -4.89 -11.84
N ALA A 143 -11.77 -5.29 -12.42
CA ALA A 143 -11.66 -5.64 -13.85
C ALA A 143 -12.01 -7.10 -14.13
N GLY A 144 -12.04 -7.97 -13.13
CA GLY A 144 -12.38 -9.40 -13.22
C GLY A 144 -13.69 -9.71 -12.59
#